data_5303ed1f84c8b6fe38e6e76dcd74bbfe
#
_entry.id   5303ed1f84c8b6fe38e6e76dcd74bbfe
#
_cell.length_a   1.000
_cell.length_b   1.000
_cell.length_c   1.000
_cell.angle_alpha   90.00
_cell.angle_beta   90.00
_cell.angle_gamma   90.00
#
_symmetry.space_group_name_H-M   'P 1'
#
loop_
_entity.id
_entity.type
_entity.pdbx_description
1 polymer ?
#
loop_
_entity_poly.entity_id
_entity_poly.type
_entity_poly.pdbx_seq_one_letter_code
_entity_poly.pdbx_strand_id
1 'polypeptide(L)'
;MLDNGRYKNALNRAYYSIFHAIRAVNALAGYDSSKHSGVIAFFNQNYVKLGVFPKELSKIIKLASESREKADYLDFFIASKSEAEKQIARAKEFQSYIKIYLQDNNIL
;
A
#
# COMPACT_ATOMS: atom_id res chain seq x y z
N MET A 1 -5.94 12.96 -22.80
CA MET A 1 -6.90 13.19 -22.51
C MET A 1 -7.52 12.63 -21.29
N LEU A 2 -8.64 12.43 -21.32
CA LEU A 2 -9.42 12.12 -20.23
C LEU A 2 -8.88 11.10 -19.26
N ASP A 3 -7.90 10.35 -19.63
CA ASP A 3 -7.45 9.24 -18.82
C ASP A 3 -6.56 9.63 -17.64
N ASN A 4 -6.08 10.88 -17.59
CA ASN A 4 -5.26 11.31 -16.48
C ASN A 4 -6.01 11.20 -15.13
N GLY A 5 -7.28 11.64 -15.09
CA GLY A 5 -8.09 11.53 -13.88
C GLY A 5 -8.34 10.08 -13.49
N ARG A 6 -8.57 9.23 -14.48
CA ARG A 6 -8.77 7.80 -14.27
C ARG A 6 -7.53 7.14 -13.68
N TYR A 7 -6.35 7.49 -14.20
CA TYR A 7 -5.09 6.91 -13.72
C TYR A 7 -4.73 7.44 -12.33
N LYS A 8 -5.02 8.70 -12.06
CA LYS A 8 -4.85 9.24 -10.70
C LYS A 8 -5.74 8.51 -9.70
N ASN A 9 -6.98 8.22 -10.08
CA ASN A 9 -7.87 7.43 -9.24
C ASN A 9 -7.34 6.03 -9.01
N ALA A 10 -6.75 5.41 -10.03
CA ALA A 10 -6.17 4.07 -9.90
C ALA A 10 -4.99 4.09 -8.92
N LEU A 11 -4.14 5.12 -8.99
CA LEU A 11 -3.01 5.26 -8.06
C LEU A 11 -3.51 5.42 -6.63
N ASN A 12 -4.55 6.22 -6.43
CA ASN A 12 -5.12 6.43 -5.12
C ASN A 12 -5.73 5.15 -4.56
N ARG A 13 -6.46 4.40 -5.38
CA ARG A 13 -7.06 3.14 -4.96
C ARG A 13 -6.01 2.11 -4.61
N ALA A 14 -4.93 2.03 -5.39
CA ALA A 14 -3.84 1.11 -5.11
C ALA A 14 -3.22 1.42 -3.75
N TYR A 15 -2.96 2.69 -3.48
CA TYR A 15 -2.43 3.11 -2.18
C TYR A 15 -3.35 2.71 -1.04
N TYR A 16 -4.64 3.03 -1.14
CA TYR A 16 -5.58 2.72 -0.05
C TYR A 16 -5.82 1.23 0.12
N SER A 17 -5.75 0.46 -0.95
CA SER A 17 -5.81 -1.00 -0.86
C SER A 17 -4.68 -1.53 0.01
N ILE A 18 -3.46 -1.05 -0.22
CA ILE A 18 -2.29 -1.41 0.57
C ILE A 18 -2.46 -0.93 2.02
N PHE A 19 -2.87 0.31 2.19
CA PHE A 19 -3.01 0.93 3.50
C PHE A 19 -4.04 0.20 4.37
N HIS A 20 -5.17 -0.17 3.80
CA HIS A 20 -6.20 -0.91 4.54
C HIS A 20 -5.73 -2.31 4.92
N ALA A 21 -4.95 -2.96 4.06
CA ALA A 21 -4.37 -4.26 4.39
C ALA A 21 -3.39 -4.15 5.56
N ILE A 22 -2.57 -3.09 5.56
CA ILE A 22 -1.66 -2.82 6.67
C ILE A 22 -2.42 -2.63 7.98
N ARG A 23 -3.48 -1.83 7.95
CA ARG A 23 -4.28 -1.59 9.14
C ARG A 23 -4.91 -2.87 9.67
N ALA A 24 -5.38 -3.74 8.78
CA ALA A 24 -5.97 -5.00 9.19
C ALA A 24 -4.95 -5.88 9.92
N VAL A 25 -3.73 -5.96 9.40
CA VAL A 25 -2.66 -6.74 10.03
C VAL A 25 -2.26 -6.11 11.38
N ASN A 26 -2.10 -4.79 11.42
CA ASN A 26 -1.75 -4.10 12.66
C ASN A 26 -2.81 -4.31 13.75
N ALA A 27 -4.07 -4.38 13.36
CA ALA A 27 -5.17 -4.59 14.31
C ALA A 27 -5.05 -5.93 15.03
N LEU A 28 -4.45 -6.93 14.39
CA LEU A 28 -4.22 -8.22 15.03
C LEU A 28 -3.25 -8.10 16.21
N ALA A 29 -2.38 -7.10 16.17
CA ALA A 29 -1.45 -6.81 17.27
C ALA A 29 -2.03 -5.76 18.24
N GLY A 30 -3.29 -5.39 18.05
CA GLY A 30 -3.94 -4.41 18.90
C GLY A 30 -3.55 -2.96 18.62
N TYR A 31 -2.98 -2.68 17.47
CA TYR A 31 -2.51 -1.35 17.14
C TYR A 31 -3.41 -0.65 16.13
N ASP A 32 -3.69 0.61 16.37
CA ASP A 32 -4.33 1.50 15.39
C ASP A 32 -3.82 2.92 15.61
N SER A 33 -3.93 3.73 14.56
CA SER A 33 -3.51 5.12 14.62
C SER A 33 -4.30 5.91 13.58
N SER A 34 -4.59 7.17 13.89
CA SER A 34 -5.24 8.06 12.95
C SER A 34 -4.26 8.61 11.91
N LYS A 35 -2.96 8.42 12.12
CA LYS A 35 -1.93 8.93 11.20
C LYS A 35 -1.42 7.83 10.30
N HIS A 36 -1.41 8.10 8.98
CA HIS A 36 -0.88 7.15 8.00
C HIS A 36 0.56 6.78 8.31
N SER A 37 1.39 7.77 8.68
CA SER A 37 2.79 7.52 9.01
C SER A 37 2.95 6.56 10.18
N GLY A 38 2.11 6.68 11.20
CA GLY A 38 2.14 5.78 12.35
C GLY A 38 1.77 4.37 11.99
N VAL A 39 0.74 4.20 11.17
CA VAL A 39 0.30 2.89 10.70
C VAL A 39 1.41 2.20 9.91
N ILE A 40 2.02 2.92 8.98
CA ILE A 40 3.09 2.37 8.13
C ILE A 40 4.33 2.05 8.96
N ALA A 41 4.70 2.94 9.90
CA ALA A 41 5.86 2.71 10.76
C ALA A 41 5.70 1.47 11.62
N PHE A 42 4.53 1.28 12.20
CA PHE A 42 4.25 0.09 13.01
C PHE A 42 4.39 -1.19 12.19
N PHE A 43 3.82 -1.19 11.00
CA PHE A 43 3.89 -2.35 10.10
C PHE A 43 5.35 -2.67 9.75
N ASN A 44 6.12 -1.65 9.36
CA ASN A 44 7.51 -1.86 8.99
C ASN A 44 8.35 -2.38 10.14
N GLN A 45 8.16 -1.86 11.35
CA GLN A 45 8.93 -2.27 12.50
C GLN A 45 8.57 -3.66 13.00
N ASN A 46 7.29 -4.00 13.00
CA ASN A 46 6.82 -5.21 13.66
C ASN A 46 6.60 -6.39 12.72
N TYR A 47 6.58 -6.15 11.42
CA TYR A 47 6.36 -7.22 10.45
C TYR A 47 7.47 -7.33 9.42
N VAL A 48 7.89 -6.22 8.83
CA VAL A 48 8.90 -6.28 7.78
C VAL A 48 10.31 -6.42 8.39
N LYS A 49 10.62 -5.57 9.36
CA LYS A 49 11.94 -5.58 9.99
C LYS A 49 12.21 -6.89 10.72
N LEU A 50 11.18 -7.48 11.30
CA LEU A 50 11.31 -8.75 12.02
C LEU A 50 11.25 -9.98 11.13
N GLY A 51 11.10 -9.78 9.82
CA GLY A 51 11.16 -10.86 8.86
C GLY A 51 9.85 -11.61 8.63
N VAL A 52 8.74 -11.13 9.18
CA VAL A 52 7.42 -11.74 8.94
C VAL A 52 7.04 -11.58 7.47
N PHE A 53 7.34 -10.41 6.90
CA PHE A 53 7.15 -10.13 5.49
C PHE A 53 8.48 -9.73 4.86
N PRO A 54 8.66 -9.95 3.55
CA PRO A 54 9.93 -9.56 2.90
C PRO A 54 10.06 -8.05 2.78
N LYS A 55 11.29 -7.58 2.65
CA LYS A 55 11.59 -6.14 2.51
C LYS A 55 10.90 -5.50 1.31
N GLU A 56 10.54 -6.30 0.34
CA GLU A 56 9.82 -5.84 -0.84
C GLU A 56 8.53 -5.12 -0.48
N LEU A 57 7.87 -5.54 0.60
CA LEU A 57 6.63 -4.89 1.02
C LEU A 57 6.85 -3.44 1.45
N SER A 58 7.95 -3.15 2.13
CA SER A 58 8.29 -1.77 2.47
C SER A 58 8.53 -0.93 1.22
N LYS A 59 9.16 -1.50 0.21
CA LYS A 59 9.39 -0.81 -1.05
C LYS A 59 8.07 -0.53 -1.77
N ILE A 60 7.18 -1.50 -1.79
CA ILE A 60 5.86 -1.32 -2.40
C ILE A 60 5.09 -0.18 -1.72
N ILE A 61 5.11 -0.15 -0.39
CA ILE A 61 4.47 0.92 0.39
C ILE A 61 5.06 2.28 0.01
N LYS A 62 6.38 2.36 -0.04
CA LYS A 62 7.06 3.61 -0.34
C LYS A 62 6.68 4.13 -1.72
N LEU A 63 6.71 3.25 -2.73
CA LEU A 63 6.38 3.64 -4.10
C LEU A 63 4.92 4.06 -4.23
N ALA A 64 4.01 3.36 -3.56
CA ALA A 64 2.60 3.72 -3.58
C ALA A 64 2.36 5.08 -2.92
N SER A 65 3.02 5.33 -1.79
CA SER A 65 2.91 6.60 -1.08
C SER A 65 3.45 7.76 -1.92
N GLU A 66 4.58 7.56 -2.57
CA GLU A 66 5.17 8.59 -3.42
C GLU A 66 4.29 8.93 -4.62
N SER A 67 3.73 7.90 -5.25
CA SER A 67 2.83 8.10 -6.38
C SER A 67 1.56 8.85 -5.97
N ARG A 68 1.01 8.49 -4.81
CA ARG A 68 -0.18 9.15 -4.30
C ARG A 68 0.09 10.62 -3.99
N GLU A 69 1.22 10.91 -3.34
CA GLU A 69 1.58 12.29 -3.01
C GLU A 69 1.73 13.13 -4.27
N LYS A 70 2.41 12.61 -5.28
CA LYS A 70 2.57 13.32 -6.55
C LYS A 70 1.22 13.60 -7.20
N ALA A 71 0.32 12.61 -7.19
CA ALA A 71 -0.99 12.76 -7.80
C ALA A 71 -1.85 13.79 -7.06
N ASP A 72 -1.72 13.88 -5.73
CA ASP A 72 -2.55 14.77 -4.92
C ASP A 72 -2.00 16.21 -4.86
N TYR A 73 -0.66 16.36 -4.86
CA TYR A 73 -0.06 17.65 -4.53
C TYR A 73 0.68 18.35 -5.67
N LEU A 74 0.95 17.67 -6.77
CA LEU A 74 1.61 18.31 -7.91
C LEU A 74 0.58 18.70 -8.96
N ASP A 75 0.45 19.99 -9.21
CA ASP A 75 -0.53 20.52 -10.17
C ASP A 75 -0.33 19.98 -11.58
N PHE A 76 0.92 19.74 -11.93
CA PHE A 76 1.27 19.31 -13.29
C PHE A 76 1.59 17.83 -13.40
N PHE A 77 1.27 17.06 -12.35
CA PHE A 77 1.51 15.63 -12.41
C PHE A 77 0.58 14.97 -13.43
N ILE A 78 1.16 14.21 -14.33
CA ILE A 78 0.41 13.46 -15.33
C ILE A 78 0.61 11.97 -15.02
N ALA A 79 -0.46 11.32 -14.57
CA ALA A 79 -0.42 9.90 -14.31
C ALA A 79 -0.55 9.15 -15.63
N SER A 80 0.40 8.24 -15.88
CA SER A 80 0.38 7.44 -17.09
C SER A 80 -0.30 6.11 -16.85
N LYS A 81 -0.76 5.49 -17.95
CA LYS A 81 -1.30 4.12 -17.88
C LYS A 81 -0.27 3.14 -17.33
N SER A 82 0.98 3.28 -17.78
CA SER A 82 2.07 2.41 -17.32
C SER A 82 2.27 2.52 -15.82
N GLU A 83 2.29 3.73 -15.27
CA GLU A 83 2.46 3.93 -13.84
C GLU A 83 1.29 3.34 -13.06
N ALA A 84 0.07 3.58 -13.52
CA ALA A 84 -1.13 3.04 -12.87
C ALA A 84 -1.11 1.51 -12.87
N GLU A 85 -0.76 0.90 -13.99
CA GLU A 85 -0.69 -0.56 -14.10
C GLU A 85 0.36 -1.14 -13.17
N LYS A 86 1.52 -0.49 -13.05
CA LYS A 86 2.57 -0.94 -12.14
C LYS A 86 2.12 -0.88 -10.70
N GLN A 87 1.45 0.19 -10.30
CA GLN A 87 0.98 0.33 -8.92
C GLN A 87 -0.12 -0.67 -8.60
N ILE A 88 -1.02 -0.92 -9.54
CA ILE A 88 -2.06 -1.93 -9.35
C ILE A 88 -1.44 -3.31 -9.19
N ALA A 89 -0.44 -3.65 -10.01
CA ALA A 89 0.25 -4.94 -9.90
C ALA A 89 0.94 -5.09 -8.54
N ARG A 90 1.58 -4.02 -8.07
CA ARG A 90 2.24 -4.02 -6.75
C ARG A 90 1.23 -4.18 -5.62
N ALA A 91 0.07 -3.53 -5.74
CA ALA A 91 -0.98 -3.66 -4.74
C ALA A 91 -1.51 -5.08 -4.68
N LYS A 92 -1.68 -5.73 -5.83
CA LYS A 92 -2.12 -7.13 -5.88
C LYS A 92 -1.07 -8.06 -5.27
N GLU A 93 0.19 -7.82 -5.56
CA GLU A 93 1.28 -8.59 -4.96
C GLU A 93 1.28 -8.43 -3.45
N PHE A 94 1.13 -7.20 -2.97
CA PHE A 94 1.05 -6.91 -1.54
C PHE A 94 -0.10 -7.67 -0.89
N GLN A 95 -1.27 -7.62 -1.51
CA GLN A 95 -2.46 -8.32 -1.01
C GLN A 95 -2.24 -9.83 -0.94
N SER A 96 -1.50 -10.41 -1.89
CA SER A 96 -1.21 -11.83 -1.88
C SER A 96 -0.41 -12.23 -0.65
N TYR A 97 0.60 -11.45 -0.28
CA TYR A 97 1.37 -11.71 0.93
C TYR A 97 0.50 -11.62 2.18
N ILE A 98 -0.34 -10.60 2.25
CA ILE A 98 -1.22 -10.40 3.40
C ILE A 98 -2.20 -11.57 3.52
N LYS A 99 -2.80 -11.98 2.41
CA LYS A 99 -3.77 -13.08 2.39
C LYS A 99 -3.14 -14.39 2.87
N ILE A 100 -1.94 -14.69 2.39
CA ILE A 100 -1.21 -15.90 2.82
C ILE A 100 -0.94 -15.85 4.31
N TYR A 101 -0.50 -14.71 4.81
CA TYR A 101 -0.24 -14.53 6.23
C TYR A 101 -1.49 -14.79 7.07
N LEU A 102 -2.62 -14.22 6.65
CA LEU A 102 -3.88 -14.40 7.38
C LEU A 102 -4.35 -15.85 7.34
N GLN A 103 -4.18 -16.53 6.22
CA GLN A 103 -4.53 -17.95 6.09
C GLN A 103 -3.64 -18.82 6.98
N ASP A 104 -2.32 -18.56 6.97
CA ASP A 104 -1.36 -19.34 7.75
C ASP A 104 -1.57 -19.17 9.25
N ASN A 105 -2.17 -18.08 9.67
CA ASN A 105 -2.46 -17.82 11.09
C ASN A 105 -3.92 -18.08 11.45
N ASN A 106 -4.64 -18.77 10.57
CA ASN A 106 -6.03 -19.20 10.82
C ASN A 106 -7.00 -18.06 11.05
N ILE A 107 -6.80 -16.92 10.38
CA ILE A 107 -7.68 -15.77 10.50
C ILE A 107 -8.70 -15.73 9.36
N LEU A 108 -8.34 -16.29 8.21
CA LEU A 108 -9.24 -16.42 7.08
C LEU A 108 -9.68 -17.87 6.89
#